data_13435f9e6fc9de421926a7409a2aa778
#
_entry.id   13435f9e6fc9de421926a7409a2aa778
#
_cell.length_a   1.000
_cell.length_b   1.000
_cell.length_c   1.000
_cell.angle_alpha   90.00
_cell.angle_beta   90.00
_cell.angle_gamma   90.00
#
_symmetry.space_group_name_H-M   'P 1'
#
loop_
_entity.id
_entity.type
_entity.pdbx_description
1 polymer ?
#
loop_
_entity_poly.entity_id
_entity_poly.type
_entity_poly.pdbx_seq_one_letter_code
_entity_poly.pdbx_strand_id
1 'polypeptide(L)'
;MDRRQRKTRNAIFEAFSSLLERKPYSSITIQDIIDKADIGRSTFYAHFNTKDELLREMCTEIFEHVFSSDVTSEKKHDFSHDKTFFARLTHILYHLQEKQQHIRGLLKGECGEVFMRNLTTQLSEIFESRITSDKSIPQSFSLDFTVTSFAETIRWWLQEHDEYTPEQIVKFFSGCISTFGIGE
;
A
#
# COMPACT_ATOMS: atom_id res chain seq x y z
N MET A 1 18.40 -12.44 -5.65
CA MET A 1 17.65 -13.41 -4.82
C MET A 1 17.27 -14.61 -5.67
N ASP A 2 17.59 -15.84 -5.25
CA ASP A 2 17.28 -17.09 -5.97
C ASP A 2 15.75 -17.33 -6.02
N ARG A 3 15.28 -18.01 -7.09
CA ARG A 3 13.87 -18.35 -7.29
C ARG A 3 13.25 -19.11 -6.10
N ARG A 4 14.03 -20.00 -5.48
CA ARG A 4 13.58 -20.77 -4.30
C ARG A 4 13.39 -19.87 -3.09
N GLN A 5 14.34 -18.99 -2.82
CA GLN A 5 14.26 -18.02 -1.73
C GLN A 5 13.04 -17.10 -1.88
N ARG A 6 12.77 -16.63 -3.10
CA ARG A 6 11.60 -15.79 -3.39
C ARG A 6 10.28 -16.53 -3.13
N LYS A 7 10.18 -17.81 -3.54
CA LYS A 7 8.99 -18.62 -3.25
C LYS A 7 8.75 -18.80 -1.77
N THR A 8 9.80 -19.08 -1.00
CA THR A 8 9.72 -19.23 0.46
C THR A 8 9.31 -17.92 1.12
N ARG A 9 9.90 -16.80 0.72
CA ARG A 9 9.55 -15.46 1.24
C ARG A 9 8.07 -15.13 0.98
N ASN A 10 7.57 -15.39 -0.22
CA ASN A 10 6.16 -15.19 -0.55
C ASN A 10 5.23 -16.08 0.30
N ALA A 11 5.58 -17.36 0.48
CA ALA A 11 4.80 -18.26 1.35
C ALA A 11 4.74 -17.75 2.81
N ILE A 12 5.84 -17.18 3.33
CA ILE A 12 5.87 -16.56 4.66
C ILE A 12 4.96 -15.32 4.71
N PHE A 13 5.00 -14.47 3.68
CA PHE A 13 4.14 -13.28 3.60
C PHE A 13 2.65 -13.63 3.51
N GLU A 14 2.28 -14.62 2.68
CA GLU A 14 0.91 -15.12 2.57
C GLU A 14 0.41 -15.70 3.90
N ALA A 15 1.23 -16.52 4.54
CA ALA A 15 0.91 -17.10 5.84
C ALA A 15 0.70 -16.00 6.90
N PHE A 16 1.58 -15.02 6.96
CA PHE A 16 1.52 -13.92 7.91
C PHE A 16 0.30 -13.03 7.67
N SER A 17 0.01 -12.64 6.42
CA SER A 17 -1.19 -11.88 6.06
C SER A 17 -2.48 -12.60 6.46
N SER A 18 -2.56 -13.90 6.17
CA SER A 18 -3.71 -14.74 6.54
C SER A 18 -3.90 -14.86 8.06
N LEU A 19 -2.81 -14.80 8.83
CA LEU A 19 -2.90 -14.78 10.30
C LEU A 19 -3.37 -13.43 10.82
N LEU A 20 -2.90 -12.33 10.25
CA LEU A 20 -3.31 -10.95 10.60
C LEU A 20 -4.81 -10.71 10.36
N GLU A 21 -5.41 -11.39 9.37
CA GLU A 21 -6.86 -11.32 9.15
C GLU A 21 -7.69 -11.96 10.28
N ARG A 22 -7.09 -12.91 11.01
CA ARG A 22 -7.81 -13.77 11.97
C ARG A 22 -7.54 -13.44 13.43
N LYS A 23 -6.39 -12.88 13.74
CA LYS A 23 -6.00 -12.59 15.12
C LYS A 23 -5.10 -11.36 15.22
N PRO A 24 -5.10 -10.65 16.37
CA PRO A 24 -4.25 -9.49 16.58
C PRO A 24 -2.76 -9.81 16.37
N TYR A 25 -2.01 -8.85 15.86
CA TYR A 25 -0.57 -8.97 15.65
C TYR A 25 0.18 -9.43 16.90
N SER A 26 -0.15 -8.86 18.07
CA SER A 26 0.45 -9.22 19.35
C SER A 26 0.33 -10.70 19.69
N SER A 27 -0.76 -11.36 19.25
CA SER A 27 -1.04 -12.79 19.50
C SER A 27 -0.42 -13.74 18.48
N ILE A 28 0.13 -13.22 17.37
CA ILE A 28 0.79 -14.05 16.35
C ILE A 28 2.20 -14.40 16.83
N THR A 29 2.51 -15.68 16.87
CA THR A 29 3.86 -16.19 17.15
C THR A 29 4.60 -16.57 15.88
N ILE A 30 5.94 -16.63 15.96
CA ILE A 30 6.75 -17.16 14.84
C ILE A 30 6.37 -18.61 14.52
N GLN A 31 5.99 -19.40 15.54
CA GLN A 31 5.55 -20.78 15.32
C GLN A 31 4.27 -20.84 14.50
N ASP A 32 3.28 -19.97 14.76
CA ASP A 32 2.06 -19.89 13.94
C ASP A 32 2.38 -19.62 12.46
N ILE A 33 3.36 -18.75 12.20
CA ILE A 33 3.78 -18.39 10.83
C ILE A 33 4.45 -19.59 10.17
N ILE A 34 5.35 -20.26 10.86
CA ILE A 34 6.07 -21.46 10.38
C ILE A 34 5.08 -22.57 10.02
N ASP A 35 4.14 -22.86 10.92
CA ASP A 35 3.12 -23.89 10.73
C ASP A 35 2.18 -23.54 9.56
N LYS A 36 1.78 -22.29 9.46
CA LYS A 36 0.90 -21.83 8.39
C LYS A 36 1.59 -21.77 7.02
N ALA A 37 2.90 -21.44 6.98
CA ALA A 37 3.70 -21.38 5.76
C ALA A 37 4.20 -22.77 5.31
N ASP A 38 4.01 -23.79 6.15
CA ASP A 38 4.54 -25.16 5.93
C ASP A 38 6.05 -25.18 5.66
N ILE A 39 6.82 -24.52 6.55
CA ILE A 39 8.28 -24.42 6.43
C ILE A 39 8.98 -24.88 7.73
N GLY A 40 10.26 -25.19 7.64
CA GLY A 40 11.09 -25.47 8.81
C GLY A 40 11.48 -24.19 9.56
N ARG A 41 11.72 -24.31 10.88
CA ARG A 41 12.17 -23.20 11.73
C ARG A 41 13.48 -22.57 11.22
N SER A 42 14.44 -23.37 10.81
CA SER A 42 15.70 -22.88 10.21
C SER A 42 15.47 -22.09 8.92
N THR A 43 14.45 -22.48 8.14
CA THR A 43 14.06 -21.79 6.92
C THR A 43 13.49 -20.41 7.23
N PHE A 44 12.66 -20.28 8.26
CA PHE A 44 12.14 -18.97 8.69
C PHE A 44 13.30 -18.04 9.09
N TYR A 45 14.18 -18.52 9.99
CA TYR A 45 15.28 -17.71 10.50
C TYR A 45 16.38 -17.41 9.46
N ALA A 46 16.41 -18.13 8.34
CA ALA A 46 17.25 -17.76 7.20
C ALA A 46 16.71 -16.53 6.43
N HIS A 47 15.45 -16.15 6.66
CA HIS A 47 14.82 -15.01 6.00
C HIS A 47 14.53 -13.83 6.96
N PHE A 48 14.09 -14.12 8.18
CA PHE A 48 13.66 -13.10 9.15
C PHE A 48 14.07 -13.49 10.58
N ASN A 49 14.65 -12.57 11.32
CA ASN A 49 15.05 -12.81 12.71
C ASN A 49 13.89 -12.64 13.68
N THR A 50 12.95 -11.75 13.36
CA THR A 50 11.81 -11.40 14.20
C THR A 50 10.54 -11.22 13.38
N LYS A 51 9.40 -11.26 14.06
CA LYS A 51 8.08 -10.94 13.50
C LYS A 51 7.98 -9.46 13.07
N ASP A 52 8.64 -8.58 13.80
CA ASP A 52 8.66 -7.14 13.48
C ASP A 52 9.50 -6.85 12.23
N GLU A 53 10.60 -7.60 12.04
CA GLU A 53 11.38 -7.55 10.82
C GLU A 53 10.56 -8.02 9.62
N LEU A 54 9.86 -9.15 9.78
CA LEU A 54 8.95 -9.67 8.75
C LEU A 54 7.89 -8.64 8.34
N LEU A 55 7.24 -7.99 9.32
CA LEU A 55 6.23 -6.95 9.06
C LEU A 55 6.84 -5.77 8.29
N ARG A 56 7.98 -5.27 8.74
CA ARG A 56 8.68 -4.15 8.09
C ARG A 56 9.07 -4.48 6.66
N GLU A 57 9.67 -5.64 6.44
CA GLU A 57 10.11 -6.09 5.12
C GLU A 57 8.92 -6.30 4.16
N MET A 58 7.80 -6.81 4.66
CA MET A 58 6.57 -6.96 3.87
C MET A 58 6.01 -5.59 3.45
N CYS A 59 5.96 -4.63 4.36
CA CYS A 59 5.56 -3.26 4.03
C CYS A 59 6.52 -2.63 3.01
N THR A 60 7.83 -2.76 3.20
CA THR A 60 8.85 -2.24 2.29
C THR A 60 8.67 -2.80 0.88
N GLU A 61 8.50 -4.12 0.74
CA GLU A 61 8.31 -4.75 -0.57
C GLU A 61 7.02 -4.30 -1.26
N ILE A 62 5.94 -4.09 -0.51
CA ILE A 62 4.70 -3.53 -1.06
C ILE A 62 4.95 -2.12 -1.59
N PHE A 63 5.58 -1.24 -0.80
CA PHE A 63 5.81 0.14 -1.19
C PHE A 63 6.84 0.29 -2.31
N GLU A 64 7.92 -0.49 -2.29
CA GLU A 64 8.88 -0.53 -3.41
C GLU A 64 8.20 -0.93 -4.72
N HIS A 65 7.30 -1.92 -4.68
CA HIS A 65 6.55 -2.33 -5.87
C HIS A 65 5.56 -1.24 -6.33
N VAL A 66 4.81 -0.65 -5.40
CA VAL A 66 3.76 0.33 -5.68
C VAL A 66 4.32 1.67 -6.17
N PHE A 67 5.44 2.13 -5.58
CA PHE A 67 6.01 3.45 -5.84
C PHE A 67 7.27 3.43 -6.71
N SER A 68 7.71 2.24 -7.17
CA SER A 68 8.81 2.16 -8.14
C SER A 68 8.45 2.95 -9.40
N SER A 69 9.38 3.80 -9.82
CA SER A 69 9.18 4.85 -10.82
C SER A 69 9.04 4.38 -12.27
N ASP A 70 9.11 3.09 -12.56
CA ASP A 70 9.04 2.57 -13.92
C ASP A 70 7.60 2.33 -14.40
N VAL A 71 6.86 3.45 -14.56
CA VAL A 71 5.54 3.49 -15.23
C VAL A 71 5.61 2.97 -16.69
N THR A 72 6.82 2.77 -17.23
CA THR A 72 7.05 2.57 -18.66
C THR A 72 7.15 1.11 -19.11
N SER A 73 7.22 0.13 -18.23
CA SER A 73 7.54 -1.25 -18.64
C SER A 73 6.50 -2.32 -18.35
N GLU A 74 5.36 -1.99 -17.75
CA GLU A 74 4.37 -3.01 -17.41
C GLU A 74 3.34 -3.22 -18.52
N LYS A 75 3.34 -4.43 -19.10
CA LYS A 75 2.45 -4.86 -20.19
C LYS A 75 0.97 -4.94 -19.81
N LYS A 76 0.61 -4.79 -18.54
CA LYS A 76 -0.79 -4.93 -18.07
C LYS A 76 -1.58 -3.63 -18.06
N HIS A 77 -0.91 -2.51 -17.79
CA HIS A 77 -1.56 -1.20 -17.70
C HIS A 77 -0.66 -0.17 -18.40
N ASP A 78 -0.93 0.06 -19.68
CA ASP A 78 -0.13 1.00 -20.49
C ASP A 78 -0.56 2.45 -20.23
N PHE A 79 0.05 3.08 -19.24
CA PHE A 79 -0.03 4.51 -18.98
C PHE A 79 1.11 5.31 -19.64
N SER A 80 1.85 4.70 -20.56
CA SER A 80 3.01 5.35 -21.22
C SER A 80 2.64 6.64 -21.98
N HIS A 81 1.38 6.78 -22.36
CA HIS A 81 0.85 7.93 -23.09
C HIS A 81 0.17 8.97 -22.20
N ASP A 82 -0.24 8.63 -20.98
CA ASP A 82 -0.90 9.56 -20.06
C ASP A 82 0.00 9.84 -18.87
N LYS A 83 0.65 11.01 -18.89
CA LYS A 83 1.55 11.50 -17.82
C LYS A 83 0.83 12.42 -16.84
N THR A 84 -0.49 12.41 -16.82
CA THR A 84 -1.27 13.21 -15.88
C THR A 84 -1.06 12.73 -14.44
N PHE A 85 -1.26 13.63 -13.50
CA PHE A 85 -1.20 13.32 -12.08
C PHE A 85 -2.21 12.21 -11.69
N PHE A 86 -3.42 12.29 -12.23
CA PHE A 86 -4.46 11.32 -11.96
C PHE A 86 -4.16 9.94 -12.54
N ALA A 87 -3.52 9.86 -13.71
CA ALA A 87 -3.04 8.60 -14.28
C ALA A 87 -1.99 7.95 -13.37
N ARG A 88 -1.09 8.75 -12.77
CA ARG A 88 -0.13 8.24 -11.76
C ARG A 88 -0.82 7.71 -10.52
N LEU A 89 -1.85 8.39 -10.00
CA LEU A 89 -2.63 7.89 -8.87
C LEU A 89 -3.36 6.57 -9.23
N THR A 90 -3.96 6.50 -10.40
CA THR A 90 -4.62 5.29 -10.91
C THR A 90 -3.64 4.11 -10.98
N HIS A 91 -2.43 4.34 -11.50
CA HIS A 91 -1.38 3.33 -11.56
C HIS A 91 -0.99 2.80 -10.17
N ILE A 92 -0.81 3.69 -9.19
CA ILE A 92 -0.56 3.32 -7.80
C ILE A 92 -1.68 2.42 -7.26
N LEU A 93 -2.94 2.77 -7.54
CA LEU A 93 -4.09 1.97 -7.09
C LEU A 93 -4.12 0.57 -7.73
N TYR A 94 -3.73 0.42 -9.00
CA TYR A 94 -3.60 -0.90 -9.61
C TYR A 94 -2.58 -1.77 -8.90
N HIS A 95 -1.41 -1.22 -8.56
CA HIS A 95 -0.38 -1.96 -7.82
C HIS A 95 -0.82 -2.31 -6.40
N LEU A 96 -1.52 -1.41 -5.72
CA LEU A 96 -2.11 -1.71 -4.41
C LEU A 96 -3.16 -2.82 -4.52
N GLN A 97 -3.97 -2.83 -5.58
CA GLN A 97 -4.95 -3.88 -5.85
C GLN A 97 -4.28 -5.25 -6.09
N GLU A 98 -3.17 -5.31 -6.80
CA GLU A 98 -2.40 -6.55 -6.99
C GLU A 98 -1.89 -7.14 -5.67
N LYS A 99 -1.64 -6.30 -4.66
CA LYS A 99 -1.19 -6.69 -3.31
C LYS A 99 -2.32 -6.70 -2.27
N GLN A 100 -3.56 -6.51 -2.69
CA GLN A 100 -4.72 -6.30 -1.82
C GLN A 100 -4.86 -7.36 -0.72
N GLN A 101 -4.62 -8.62 -1.03
CA GLN A 101 -4.70 -9.71 -0.05
C GLN A 101 -3.73 -9.49 1.13
N HIS A 102 -2.48 -9.11 0.85
CA HIS A 102 -1.50 -8.81 1.90
C HIS A 102 -1.86 -7.54 2.67
N ILE A 103 -2.31 -6.50 1.95
CA ILE A 103 -2.67 -5.20 2.53
C ILE A 103 -3.90 -5.30 3.44
N ARG A 104 -4.91 -6.08 3.07
CA ARG A 104 -6.10 -6.30 3.91
C ARG A 104 -5.74 -6.87 5.29
N GLY A 105 -4.84 -7.84 5.34
CA GLY A 105 -4.35 -8.38 6.60
C GLY A 105 -3.64 -7.32 7.44
N LEU A 106 -2.81 -6.48 6.81
CA LEU A 106 -2.11 -5.38 7.49
C LEU A 106 -3.07 -4.31 8.00
N LEU A 107 -4.07 -3.92 7.21
CA LEU A 107 -5.02 -2.85 7.58
C LEU A 107 -5.95 -3.24 8.74
N LYS A 108 -6.10 -4.53 9.03
CA LYS A 108 -6.87 -5.02 10.18
C LYS A 108 -6.00 -4.95 11.45
N GLY A 109 -6.35 -4.05 12.37
CA GLY A 109 -5.75 -4.02 13.71
C GLY A 109 -4.47 -3.18 13.83
N GLU A 110 -3.59 -3.61 14.73
CA GLU A 110 -2.41 -2.86 15.21
C GLU A 110 -1.40 -2.48 14.11
N CYS A 111 -1.30 -3.29 13.05
CA CYS A 111 -0.37 -3.05 11.94
C CYS A 111 -0.86 -1.96 10.97
N GLY A 112 -2.17 -1.67 10.96
CA GLY A 112 -2.77 -0.72 10.04
C GLY A 112 -2.22 0.69 10.17
N GLU A 113 -1.96 1.15 11.39
CA GLU A 113 -1.40 2.47 11.64
C GLU A 113 0.03 2.62 11.10
N VAL A 114 0.85 1.56 11.20
CA VAL A 114 2.21 1.55 10.66
C VAL A 114 2.17 1.60 9.13
N PHE A 115 1.30 0.79 8.52
CA PHE A 115 1.11 0.77 7.08
C PHE A 115 0.61 2.13 6.57
N MET A 116 -0.42 2.69 7.17
CA MET A 116 -1.00 3.97 6.77
C MET A 116 -0.03 5.14 6.91
N ARG A 117 0.78 5.17 7.96
CA ARG A 117 1.84 6.18 8.12
C ARG A 117 2.85 6.13 6.98
N ASN A 118 3.31 4.93 6.62
CA ASN A 118 4.24 4.77 5.51
C ASN A 118 3.58 5.16 4.17
N LEU A 119 2.32 4.76 3.95
CA LEU A 119 1.55 5.15 2.77
C LEU A 119 1.43 6.68 2.65
N THR A 120 1.04 7.34 3.74
CA THR A 120 0.92 8.81 3.80
C THR A 120 2.25 9.48 3.48
N THR A 121 3.37 8.99 4.02
CA THR A 121 4.71 9.53 3.73
C THR A 121 5.04 9.44 2.23
N GLN A 122 4.84 8.29 1.61
CA GLN A 122 5.11 8.11 0.18
C GLN A 122 4.19 8.96 -0.71
N LEU A 123 2.90 9.07 -0.34
CA LEU A 123 1.95 9.92 -1.05
C LEU A 123 2.31 11.41 -0.93
N SER A 124 2.82 11.86 0.23
CA SER A 124 3.22 13.26 0.43
C SER A 124 4.24 13.72 -0.61
N GLU A 125 5.24 12.90 -0.91
CA GLU A 125 6.26 13.20 -1.93
C GLU A 125 5.65 13.39 -3.34
N ILE A 126 4.57 12.65 -3.64
CA ILE A 126 3.89 12.73 -4.93
C ILE A 126 3.01 13.97 -5.02
N PHE A 127 2.31 14.32 -3.94
CA PHE A 127 1.38 15.43 -3.91
C PHE A 127 2.07 16.79 -3.74
N GLU A 128 3.24 16.85 -3.08
CA GLU A 128 3.96 18.08 -2.76
C GLU A 128 4.20 18.97 -3.99
N SER A 129 4.55 18.36 -5.12
CA SER A 129 4.81 19.08 -6.38
C SER A 129 3.54 19.58 -7.09
N ARG A 130 2.35 19.20 -6.61
CA ARG A 130 1.07 19.45 -7.30
C ARG A 130 0.11 20.34 -6.53
N ILE A 131 0.30 20.46 -5.23
CA ILE A 131 -0.57 21.29 -4.41
C ILE A 131 -0.12 22.76 -4.49
N THR A 132 -0.94 23.56 -5.16
CA THR A 132 -0.85 25.01 -5.13
C THR A 132 -1.92 25.51 -4.17
N SER A 133 -1.53 26.13 -3.06
CA SER A 133 -2.49 26.68 -2.11
C SER A 133 -3.01 28.05 -2.60
N ASP A 134 -4.29 28.29 -2.43
CA ASP A 134 -4.82 29.65 -2.36
C ASP A 134 -4.14 30.38 -1.19
N LYS A 135 -3.87 31.69 -1.36
CA LYS A 135 -3.20 32.52 -0.35
C LYS A 135 -3.89 32.54 1.01
N SER A 136 -5.16 32.12 1.07
CA SER A 136 -5.98 32.03 2.28
C SER A 136 -5.76 30.73 3.10
N ILE A 137 -5.20 29.69 2.49
CA ILE A 137 -5.01 28.37 3.12
C ILE A 137 -3.51 28.03 3.14
N PRO A 138 -2.93 27.68 4.32
CA PRO A 138 -1.53 27.26 4.37
C PRO A 138 -1.28 26.01 3.49
N GLN A 139 -0.20 26.05 2.71
CA GLN A 139 0.15 24.93 1.81
C GLN A 139 0.33 23.62 2.56
N SER A 140 0.93 23.64 3.75
CA SER A 140 1.08 22.44 4.59
C SER A 140 -0.27 21.84 4.96
N PHE A 141 -1.27 22.67 5.31
CA PHE A 141 -2.62 22.20 5.61
C PHE A 141 -3.25 21.53 4.39
N SER A 142 -3.16 22.17 3.21
CA SER A 142 -3.71 21.62 1.96
C SER A 142 -3.06 20.30 1.60
N LEU A 143 -1.74 20.17 1.80
CA LEU A 143 -0.98 18.93 1.56
C LEU A 143 -1.46 17.84 2.52
N ASP A 144 -1.41 18.09 3.82
CA ASP A 144 -1.79 17.11 4.85
C ASP A 144 -3.23 16.64 4.68
N PHE A 145 -4.16 17.56 4.43
CA PHE A 145 -5.57 17.25 4.19
C PHE A 145 -5.76 16.36 2.98
N THR A 146 -5.14 16.72 1.85
CA THR A 146 -5.31 15.99 0.59
C THR A 146 -4.69 14.60 0.66
N VAL A 147 -3.46 14.50 1.17
CA VAL A 147 -2.74 13.23 1.31
C VAL A 147 -3.47 12.29 2.26
N THR A 148 -3.90 12.79 3.42
CA THR A 148 -4.63 11.98 4.41
C THR A 148 -5.98 11.54 3.84
N SER A 149 -6.70 12.43 3.15
CA SER A 149 -7.98 12.09 2.52
C SER A 149 -7.81 11.00 1.44
N PHE A 150 -6.75 11.08 0.63
CA PHE A 150 -6.48 10.04 -0.37
C PHE A 150 -6.06 8.72 0.28
N ALA A 151 -5.20 8.75 1.29
CA ALA A 151 -4.80 7.56 2.03
C ALA A 151 -6.00 6.85 2.68
N GLU A 152 -6.95 7.61 3.28
CA GLU A 152 -8.18 7.05 3.84
C GLU A 152 -9.13 6.53 2.76
N THR A 153 -9.17 7.16 1.58
CA THR A 153 -9.91 6.64 0.42
C THR A 153 -9.36 5.28 -0.01
N ILE A 154 -8.02 5.12 -0.03
CA ILE A 154 -7.36 3.84 -0.31
C ILE A 154 -7.70 2.80 0.76
N ARG A 155 -7.67 3.17 2.05
CA ARG A 155 -8.03 2.28 3.15
C ARG A 155 -9.46 1.77 2.98
N TRP A 156 -10.41 2.67 2.80
CA TRP A 156 -11.83 2.38 2.60
C TRP A 156 -12.03 1.42 1.42
N TRP A 157 -11.40 1.70 0.27
CA TRP A 157 -11.50 0.88 -0.92
C TRP A 157 -10.94 -0.54 -0.72
N LEU A 158 -9.72 -0.65 -0.20
CA LEU A 158 -9.04 -1.93 -0.05
C LEU A 158 -9.67 -2.83 1.02
N GLN A 159 -10.38 -2.28 2.01
CA GLN A 159 -10.98 -3.07 3.08
C GLN A 159 -12.29 -3.75 2.64
N GLU A 160 -13.23 -3.02 2.05
CA GLU A 160 -14.59 -3.50 1.89
C GLU A 160 -15.24 -3.16 0.53
N HIS A 161 -14.54 -2.46 -0.36
CA HIS A 161 -15.14 -1.87 -1.55
C HIS A 161 -14.38 -2.18 -2.85
N ASP A 162 -13.89 -3.42 -3.00
CA ASP A 162 -13.15 -3.89 -4.16
C ASP A 162 -14.00 -4.06 -5.44
N GLU A 163 -15.30 -3.81 -5.35
CA GLU A 163 -16.20 -3.70 -6.51
C GLU A 163 -15.90 -2.49 -7.40
N TYR A 164 -15.21 -1.45 -6.87
CA TYR A 164 -14.85 -0.27 -7.64
C TYR A 164 -13.46 -0.41 -8.29
N THR A 165 -13.35 0.09 -9.52
CA THR A 165 -12.07 0.10 -10.24
C THR A 165 -11.16 1.24 -9.75
N PRO A 166 -9.82 1.16 -9.94
CA PRO A 166 -8.89 2.24 -9.64
C PRO A 166 -9.30 3.59 -10.24
N GLU A 167 -9.80 3.62 -11.48
CA GLU A 167 -10.27 4.85 -12.14
C GLU A 167 -11.47 5.45 -11.42
N GLN A 168 -12.41 4.61 -10.97
CA GLN A 168 -13.57 5.09 -10.20
C GLN A 168 -13.14 5.70 -8.88
N ILE A 169 -12.18 5.10 -8.17
CA ILE A 169 -11.66 5.61 -6.91
C ILE A 169 -10.99 6.96 -7.11
N VAL A 170 -10.13 7.11 -8.14
CA VAL A 170 -9.51 8.39 -8.46
C VAL A 170 -10.56 9.43 -8.83
N LYS A 171 -11.61 9.04 -9.57
CA LYS A 171 -12.72 9.93 -9.91
C LYS A 171 -13.51 10.37 -8.69
N PHE A 172 -13.79 9.47 -7.74
CA PHE A 172 -14.49 9.82 -6.50
C PHE A 172 -13.66 10.81 -5.68
N PHE A 173 -12.39 10.50 -5.50
CA PHE A 173 -11.48 11.38 -4.79
C PHE A 173 -11.37 12.75 -5.46
N SER A 174 -11.12 12.82 -6.78
CA SER A 174 -11.01 14.08 -7.52
C SER A 174 -12.30 14.90 -7.46
N GLY A 175 -13.47 14.25 -7.56
CA GLY A 175 -14.77 14.91 -7.42
C GLY A 175 -14.97 15.55 -6.06
N CYS A 176 -14.51 14.91 -4.98
CA CYS A 176 -14.56 15.49 -3.64
C CYS A 176 -13.61 16.68 -3.49
N ILE A 177 -12.37 16.58 -4.03
CA ILE A 177 -11.38 17.64 -3.85
C ILE A 177 -11.58 18.83 -4.79
N SER A 178 -12.12 18.63 -5.99
CA SER A 178 -12.41 19.73 -6.92
C SER A 178 -13.38 20.76 -6.33
N THR A 179 -14.21 20.32 -5.40
CA THR A 179 -15.07 21.21 -4.60
C THR A 179 -14.24 22.13 -3.68
N PHE A 180 -12.98 21.78 -3.39
CA PHE A 180 -12.06 22.55 -2.55
C PHE A 180 -10.96 23.29 -3.34
N GLY A 181 -11.06 23.37 -4.68
CA GLY A 181 -10.18 24.22 -5.52
C GLY A 181 -8.79 23.64 -5.82
N ILE A 182 -8.61 22.32 -5.75
CA ILE A 182 -7.39 21.68 -6.27
C ILE A 182 -7.60 21.51 -7.78
N GLY A 183 -7.06 22.45 -8.54
CA GLY A 183 -7.15 22.51 -9.99
C GLY A 183 -6.44 21.36 -10.72
N GLU A 184 -6.90 21.14 -11.95
CA GLU A 184 -6.34 20.19 -12.93
C GLU A 184 -4.85 20.42 -13.21
#